data_5ef566c08322706284f67aed305937e8
#
_entry.id   5ef566c08322706284f67aed305937e8
#
_cell.length_a   1.000
_cell.length_b   1.000
_cell.length_c   1.000
_cell.angle_alpha   90.00
_cell.angle_beta   90.00
_cell.angle_gamma   90.00
#
_symmetry.space_group_name_H-M   'P 1'
#
loop_
_entity.id
_entity.type
_entity.pdbx_description
1 polymer ?
#
loop_
_entity_poly.entity_id
_entity_poly.type
_entity_poly.pdbx_seq_one_letter_code
_entity_poly.pdbx_strand_id
1 'polypeptide(L)' 'MKIRYFEDTDTLLIEFKDAPVTETRDLDENTVLDLDAHGNVCAITVEHASSRAGIPQFSYEQVAA' A
#
# COMPACT_ATOMS: atom_id res chain seq x y z
N MET A 1 1.23 -7.63 -8.26
CA MET A 1 1.39 -6.88 -6.99
C MET A 1 2.84 -6.46 -6.84
N LYS A 2 3.07 -5.23 -6.43
CA LYS A 2 4.40 -4.70 -6.18
C LYS A 2 4.41 -4.01 -4.82
N ILE A 3 5.47 -4.25 -4.03
CA ILE A 3 5.62 -3.65 -2.72
C ILE A 3 6.93 -2.87 -2.73
N ARG A 4 6.86 -1.59 -2.34
CA ARG A 4 8.02 -0.71 -2.26
C ARG A 4 8.06 -0.06 -0.89
N TYR A 5 9.26 0.01 -0.32
CA TYR A 5 9.46 0.74 0.91
C TYR A 5 10.47 1.86 0.67
N PHE A 6 10.07 3.10 0.96
CA PHE A 6 10.89 4.29 0.81
C PHE A 6 11.48 4.64 2.16
N GLU A 7 12.76 4.33 2.36
CA GLU A 7 13.43 4.49 3.65
C GLU A 7 13.46 5.94 4.13
N ASP A 8 13.72 6.88 3.22
CA ASP A 8 13.88 8.30 3.56
C ASP A 8 12.61 8.93 4.10
N THR A 9 11.46 8.45 3.67
CA THR A 9 10.17 8.98 4.13
C THR A 9 9.41 8.00 5.02
N ASP A 10 9.96 6.80 5.24
CA ASP A 10 9.32 5.74 6.02
C ASP A 10 7.92 5.43 5.48
N THR A 11 7.83 5.30 4.15
CA THR A 11 6.56 5.09 3.45
C THR A 11 6.55 3.72 2.78
N LEU A 12 5.50 2.96 3.02
CA LEU A 12 5.28 1.67 2.37
C LEU A 12 4.19 1.83 1.31
N LEU A 13 4.47 1.40 0.08
CA LEU A 13 3.52 1.42 -1.02
C LEU A 13 3.23 -0.01 -1.46
N ILE A 14 1.96 -0.39 -1.45
CA ILE A 14 1.50 -1.69 -1.92
C ILE A 14 0.63 -1.44 -3.15
N GLU A 15 1.13 -1.84 -4.33
CA GLU A 15 0.40 -1.70 -5.59
C GLU A 15 -0.22 -3.05 -5.94
N PHE A 16 -1.55 -3.11 -5.97
CA PHE A 16 -2.26 -4.34 -6.33
C PHE A 16 -2.32 -4.54 -7.83
N LYS A 17 -2.47 -3.43 -8.57
CA LYS A 17 -2.52 -3.47 -10.01
C LYS A 17 -2.07 -2.15 -10.60
N ASP A 18 -1.64 -2.18 -11.86
CA ASP A 18 -1.24 -1.00 -12.60
C ASP A 18 -2.47 -0.49 -13.36
N ALA A 19 -3.19 0.43 -12.77
CA ALA A 19 -4.37 1.04 -13.35
C ALA A 19 -4.36 2.54 -13.07
N PRO A 20 -4.98 3.36 -13.94
CA PRO A 20 -5.07 4.79 -13.70
C PRO A 20 -5.83 5.08 -12.41
N VAL A 21 -5.25 5.93 -11.57
CA VAL A 21 -5.87 6.36 -10.31
C VAL A 21 -6.81 7.52 -10.62
N THR A 22 -8.08 7.36 -10.25
CA THR A 22 -9.08 8.41 -10.48
C THR A 22 -9.51 9.09 -9.19
N GLU A 23 -9.25 8.47 -8.05
CA GLU A 23 -9.59 9.03 -6.75
C GLU A 23 -8.57 8.58 -5.73
N THR A 24 -8.20 9.48 -4.82
CA THR A 24 -7.36 9.18 -3.66
C THR A 24 -8.19 9.48 -2.41
N ARG A 25 -8.22 8.55 -1.50
CA ARG A 25 -9.05 8.65 -0.30
C ARG A 25 -8.26 8.29 0.94
N ASP A 26 -8.38 9.09 1.99
CA ASP A 26 -7.76 8.79 3.28
C ASP A 26 -8.56 7.70 3.99
N LEU A 27 -7.89 6.62 4.37
CA LEU A 27 -8.49 5.60 5.23
C LEU A 27 -8.36 6.01 6.70
N ASP A 28 -7.17 6.48 7.06
CA ASP A 28 -6.90 7.09 8.35
C ASP A 28 -5.77 8.12 8.14
N GLU A 29 -5.26 8.72 9.22
CA GLU A 29 -4.26 9.78 9.12
C GLU A 29 -2.93 9.33 8.52
N ASN A 30 -2.67 8.02 8.48
CA ASN A 30 -1.42 7.45 7.99
C ASN A 30 -1.61 6.46 6.84
N THR A 31 -2.83 6.32 6.33
CA THR A 31 -3.12 5.34 5.28
C THR A 31 -3.98 5.98 4.20
N VAL A 32 -3.51 5.88 2.96
CA VAL A 32 -4.16 6.46 1.79
C VAL A 32 -4.48 5.37 0.79
N LEU A 33 -5.70 5.38 0.26
CA LEU A 33 -6.13 4.44 -0.77
C LEU A 33 -6.18 5.14 -2.12
N ASP A 34 -5.60 4.51 -3.14
CA ASP A 34 -5.76 4.95 -4.53
C ASP A 34 -6.79 4.04 -5.20
N LEU A 35 -7.82 4.65 -5.79
CA LEU A 35 -8.94 3.95 -6.39
C LEU A 35 -8.98 4.17 -7.89
N ASP A 36 -9.43 3.16 -8.63
CA ASP A 36 -9.63 3.26 -10.07
C ASP A 36 -11.02 3.82 -10.38
N ALA A 37 -11.35 3.88 -11.69
CA ALA A 37 -12.63 4.44 -12.15
C ALA A 37 -13.86 3.65 -11.66
N HIS A 38 -13.67 2.41 -11.25
CA HIS A 38 -14.73 1.54 -10.76
C HIS A 38 -14.82 1.49 -9.25
N GLY A 39 -13.99 2.29 -8.56
CA GLY A 39 -13.97 2.31 -7.11
C GLY A 39 -13.16 1.18 -6.47
N ASN A 40 -12.40 0.44 -7.26
CA ASN A 40 -11.55 -0.63 -6.75
C ASN A 40 -10.21 -0.08 -6.29
N VAL A 41 -9.66 -0.63 -5.20
CA VAL A 41 -8.36 -0.21 -4.68
C VAL A 41 -7.26 -0.69 -5.61
N CYS A 42 -6.47 0.25 -6.13
CA CYS A 42 -5.27 -0.04 -6.94
C CYS A 42 -4.03 -0.13 -6.09
N ALA A 43 -3.94 0.71 -5.06
CA ALA A 43 -2.75 0.80 -4.22
C ALA A 43 -3.11 1.31 -2.83
N ILE A 44 -2.26 0.97 -1.88
CA ILE A 44 -2.34 1.47 -0.51
C ILE A 44 -0.99 2.08 -0.16
N THR A 45 -1.02 3.31 0.36
CA THR A 45 0.18 3.98 0.88
C THR A 45 0.06 4.05 2.39
N VAL A 46 1.08 3.54 3.08
CA VAL A 46 1.15 3.55 4.54
C VAL A 46 2.30 4.47 4.95
N GLU A 47 1.98 5.57 5.63
CA GLU A 47 2.97 6.49 6.16
C GLU A 47 3.37 6.06 7.57
N HIS A 48 4.59 6.41 7.97
CA HIS A 48 5.17 6.01 9.25
C HIS A 48 5.14 4.47 9.41
N ALA A 49 5.52 3.79 8.32
CA ALA A 49 5.34 2.35 8.20
C ALA A 49 6.10 1.56 9.24
N SER A 50 7.30 2.01 9.63
CA SER A 50 8.13 1.29 10.60
C SER A 50 7.50 1.22 12.00
N SER A 51 6.61 2.16 12.33
CA SER A 51 5.90 2.14 13.61
C SER A 51 4.62 1.33 13.58
N ARG A 52 4.14 0.95 12.37
CA ARG A 52 2.87 0.26 12.19
C ARG A 52 3.05 -1.18 11.70
N ALA A 53 4.16 -1.47 11.07
CA ALA A 53 4.46 -2.77 10.48
C ALA A 53 5.91 -3.12 10.77
N GLY A 54 6.28 -4.37 10.60
CA GLY A 54 7.64 -4.82 10.87
C GLY A 54 8.63 -4.49 9.76
N ILE A 55 8.59 -3.26 9.23
CA ILE A 55 9.45 -2.82 8.15
C ILE A 55 10.91 -2.68 8.64
N PRO A 56 11.91 -3.10 7.83
CA PRO A 56 11.79 -3.56 6.45
C PRO A 56 11.49 -5.06 6.30
N GLN A 57 11.08 -5.72 7.34
CA GLN A 57 10.79 -7.14 7.32
C GLN A 57 9.50 -7.40 6.55
N PHE A 58 9.56 -8.31 5.59
CA PHE A 58 8.40 -8.69 4.78
C PHE A 58 8.42 -10.19 4.56
N SER A 59 7.27 -10.83 4.73
CA SER A 59 7.14 -12.25 4.42
C SER A 59 5.93 -12.46 3.52
N TYR A 60 6.07 -13.40 2.60
CA TYR A 60 5.01 -13.84 1.70
C TYR A 60 4.90 -15.35 1.79
N GLU A 61 3.68 -15.82 1.93
CA GLU A 61 3.44 -17.26 2.04
C GLU A 61 2.21 -17.61 1.21
N GLN A 62 2.34 -18.62 0.36
CA GLN A 62 1.21 -19.16 -0.39
C GLN A 62 0.76 -20.44 0.30
N VAL A 63 -0.46 -20.43 0.82
CA VAL A 63 -1.02 -21.55 1.55
C VAL A 63 -2.03 -22.27 0.67
N ALA A 64 -1.83 -23.58 0.49
CA ALA A 64 -2.76 -24.41 -0.27
C ALA A 64 -4.03 -24.63 0.55
N ALA A 65 -5.20 -24.44 -0.09
CA ALA A 65 -6.49 -24.62 0.57
C ALA A 65 -6.94 -26.07 0.47
#